data_87e1932bbef6ebed37024866e82cbf0b
#
_entry.id   87e1932bbef6ebed37024866e82cbf0b
#
_cell.length_a   1.000
_cell.length_b   1.000
_cell.length_c   1.000
_cell.angle_alpha   90.00
_cell.angle_beta   90.00
_cell.angle_gamma   90.00
#
_symmetry.space_group_name_H-M   'P 1'
#
loop_
_entity.id
_entity.type
_entity.pdbx_description
1 polymer ?
#
loop_
_entity_poly.entity_id
_entity_poly.type
_entity_poly.pdbx_seq_one_letter_code
_entity_poly.pdbx_strand_id
1 'polypeptide(L)'
;MQYRPRLNSTENELIQQFRNSKNCGILGDTHEPYCIKETKDHISYRNFCYEVFNRFGVSEIIHIGDECDNSALSYFEKSPSMLNAESEAEKAQREMEGWYKTFPNVKVCVGNHSALPFRQATTAGLPKRFLKSYEEIWRAPKGWK
;
A
#
# COMPACT_ATOMS: atom_id res chain seq x y z
N MET A 1 -5.34 -12.70 -14.97
CA MET A 1 -6.26 -13.78 -14.49
C MET A 1 -7.22 -13.17 -13.49
N GLN A 2 -8.52 -13.37 -13.62
CA GLN A 2 -9.49 -12.82 -12.66
C GLN A 2 -9.61 -13.78 -11.47
N TYR A 3 -9.37 -13.30 -10.25
CA TYR A 3 -9.61 -14.09 -9.04
C TYR A 3 -11.12 -14.27 -8.84
N ARG A 4 -11.63 -15.48 -9.01
CA ARG A 4 -13.02 -15.84 -8.79
C ARG A 4 -13.10 -17.08 -7.91
N PRO A 5 -13.09 -16.94 -6.58
CA PRO A 5 -13.30 -18.08 -5.69
C PRO A 5 -14.67 -18.69 -5.95
N ARG A 6 -14.74 -20.02 -5.95
CA ARG A 6 -16.03 -20.73 -5.95
C ARG A 6 -16.60 -20.61 -4.54
N LEU A 7 -17.75 -19.96 -4.43
CA LEU A 7 -18.43 -19.72 -3.17
C LEU A 7 -19.64 -20.68 -3.08
N ASN A 8 -19.90 -21.18 -1.88
CA ASN A 8 -21.13 -21.91 -1.58
C ASN A 8 -22.30 -20.94 -1.33
N SER A 9 -23.53 -21.45 -1.12
CA SER A 9 -24.72 -20.63 -0.90
C SER A 9 -24.59 -19.71 0.31
N THR A 10 -24.11 -20.24 1.43
CA THR A 10 -23.94 -19.48 2.69
C THR A 10 -22.93 -18.35 2.53
N GLU A 11 -21.83 -18.59 1.86
CA GLU A 11 -20.84 -17.56 1.56
C GLU A 11 -21.40 -16.47 0.64
N ASN A 12 -22.22 -16.83 -0.34
CA ASN A 12 -22.90 -15.87 -1.19
C ASN A 12 -23.92 -15.02 -0.41
N GLU A 13 -24.69 -15.61 0.51
CA GLU A 13 -25.62 -14.90 1.38
C GLU A 13 -24.89 -13.89 2.27
N LEU A 14 -23.77 -14.29 2.90
CA LEU A 14 -22.93 -13.41 3.69
C LEU A 14 -22.41 -12.23 2.86
N ILE A 15 -21.94 -12.48 1.64
CA ILE A 15 -21.50 -11.40 0.74
C ILE A 15 -22.63 -10.41 0.45
N GLN A 16 -23.87 -10.89 0.23
CA GLN A 16 -25.00 -10.00 -0.01
C GLN A 16 -25.35 -9.16 1.24
N GLN A 17 -25.24 -9.71 2.44
CA GLN A 17 -25.40 -8.95 3.68
C GLN A 17 -24.35 -7.85 3.79
N PHE A 18 -23.08 -8.17 3.53
CA PHE A 18 -22.00 -7.17 3.52
C PHE A 18 -22.23 -6.08 2.48
N ARG A 19 -22.66 -6.40 1.28
CA ARG A 19 -22.93 -5.43 0.21
C ARG A 19 -24.02 -4.42 0.56
N ASN A 20 -24.94 -4.79 1.42
CA ASN A 20 -26.06 -3.94 1.86
C ASN A 20 -25.70 -3.09 3.11
N SER A 21 -24.49 -3.18 3.62
CA SER A 21 -24.00 -2.42 4.77
C SER A 21 -22.88 -1.46 4.36
N LYS A 22 -22.52 -0.54 5.25
CA LYS A 22 -21.31 0.27 5.09
C LYS A 22 -20.11 -0.58 5.49
N ASN A 23 -19.27 -0.91 4.51
CA ASN A 23 -18.08 -1.74 4.72
C ASN A 23 -16.82 -0.90 4.57
N CYS A 24 -15.87 -1.14 5.48
CA CYS A 24 -14.53 -0.59 5.42
C CYS A 24 -13.55 -1.69 5.00
N GLY A 25 -12.76 -1.41 3.97
CA GLY A 25 -11.62 -2.23 3.58
C GLY A 25 -10.36 -1.75 4.29
N ILE A 26 -9.60 -2.68 4.84
CA ILE A 26 -8.32 -2.37 5.48
C ILE A 26 -7.20 -2.96 4.63
N LEU A 27 -6.26 -2.11 4.25
CA LEU A 27 -4.99 -2.49 3.62
C LEU A 27 -3.87 -2.29 4.62
N GLY A 28 -2.83 -3.09 4.52
CA GLY A 28 -1.64 -2.89 5.34
C GLY A 28 -0.43 -3.58 4.74
N ASP A 29 0.75 -3.12 5.14
CA ASP A 29 2.02 -3.78 4.88
C ASP A 29 2.22 -4.13 3.39
N THR A 30 1.91 -3.20 2.50
CA THR A 30 2.09 -3.42 1.07
C THR A 30 3.55 -3.38 0.66
N HIS A 31 4.39 -2.66 1.41
CA HIS A 31 5.86 -2.65 1.29
C HIS A 31 6.34 -2.54 -0.18
N GLU A 32 5.80 -1.57 -0.93
CA GLU A 32 6.32 -1.34 -2.28
C GLU A 32 7.81 -0.92 -2.25
N PRO A 33 8.64 -1.40 -3.13
CA PRO A 33 8.35 -2.12 -4.39
C PRO A 33 8.30 -3.65 -4.27
N TYR A 34 8.29 -4.22 -3.05
CA TYR A 34 8.42 -5.66 -2.81
C TYR A 34 7.08 -6.40 -2.68
N CYS A 35 5.98 -5.68 -2.78
CA CYS A 35 4.64 -6.26 -2.80
C CYS A 35 4.49 -7.35 -3.88
N ILE A 36 3.63 -8.33 -3.63
CA ILE A 36 3.37 -9.43 -4.57
C ILE A 36 2.88 -8.86 -5.91
N LYS A 37 3.64 -9.14 -6.97
CA LYS A 37 3.34 -8.71 -8.35
C LYS A 37 2.57 -9.79 -9.09
N GLU A 38 1.88 -9.35 -10.14
CA GLU A 38 1.19 -10.27 -11.04
C GLU A 38 2.18 -11.15 -11.81
N THR A 39 1.85 -12.43 -11.89
CA THR A 39 2.57 -13.41 -12.70
C THR A 39 1.57 -14.23 -13.54
N LYS A 40 2.07 -15.17 -14.34
CA LYS A 40 1.20 -16.11 -15.07
C LYS A 40 0.38 -17.03 -14.15
N ASP A 41 0.85 -17.25 -12.93
CA ASP A 41 0.28 -18.24 -11.99
C ASP A 41 -0.59 -17.59 -10.90
N HIS A 42 -0.41 -16.29 -10.63
CA HIS A 42 -1.20 -15.56 -9.62
C HIS A 42 -1.38 -14.08 -9.95
N ILE A 43 -2.47 -13.52 -9.46
CA ILE A 43 -2.74 -12.08 -9.54
C ILE A 43 -1.87 -11.31 -8.53
N SER A 44 -1.64 -10.02 -8.77
CA SER A 44 -0.99 -9.15 -7.80
C SER A 44 -1.84 -8.96 -6.55
N TYR A 45 -1.20 -8.66 -5.41
CA TYR A 45 -1.91 -8.34 -4.18
C TYR A 45 -2.88 -7.16 -4.36
N ARG A 46 -2.48 -6.13 -5.11
CA ARG A 46 -3.35 -5.00 -5.45
C ARG A 46 -4.63 -5.44 -6.17
N ASN A 47 -4.51 -6.28 -7.20
CA ASN A 47 -5.65 -6.77 -7.95
C ASN A 47 -6.52 -7.71 -7.11
N PHE A 48 -5.92 -8.52 -6.25
CA PHE A 48 -6.64 -9.33 -5.28
C PHE A 48 -7.50 -8.45 -4.36
N CYS A 49 -6.92 -7.41 -3.76
CA CYS A 49 -7.66 -6.48 -2.90
C CYS A 49 -8.80 -5.80 -3.65
N TYR A 50 -8.55 -5.38 -4.89
CA TYR A 50 -9.59 -4.76 -5.72
C TYR A 50 -10.77 -5.70 -5.95
N GLU A 51 -10.53 -6.95 -6.33
CA GLU A 51 -11.59 -7.95 -6.56
C GLU A 51 -12.37 -8.25 -5.27
N VAL A 52 -11.68 -8.39 -4.14
CA VAL A 52 -12.32 -8.63 -2.84
C VAL A 52 -13.16 -7.43 -2.42
N PHE A 53 -12.63 -6.22 -2.48
CA PHE A 53 -13.35 -5.02 -2.05
C PHE A 53 -14.58 -4.75 -2.92
N ASN A 54 -14.48 -4.94 -4.23
CA ASN A 54 -15.63 -4.85 -5.12
C ASN A 54 -16.70 -5.91 -4.80
N ARG A 55 -16.27 -7.13 -4.52
CA ARG A 55 -17.18 -8.22 -4.18
C ARG A 55 -17.99 -7.93 -2.93
N PHE A 56 -17.35 -7.41 -1.89
CA PHE A 56 -17.98 -7.11 -0.62
C PHE A 56 -18.61 -5.70 -0.55
N GLY A 57 -18.57 -4.93 -1.63
CA GLY A 57 -19.15 -3.58 -1.66
C GLY A 57 -18.47 -2.62 -0.68
N VAL A 58 -17.15 -2.68 -0.57
CA VAL A 58 -16.38 -1.78 0.29
C VAL A 58 -16.54 -0.34 -0.19
N SER A 59 -16.96 0.54 0.71
CA SER A 59 -17.22 1.95 0.43
C SER A 59 -16.16 2.90 0.98
N GLU A 60 -15.35 2.45 1.92
CA GLU A 60 -14.27 3.21 2.54
C GLU A 60 -13.03 2.33 2.66
N ILE A 61 -11.85 2.90 2.39
CA ILE A 61 -10.60 2.16 2.47
C ILE A 61 -9.64 2.91 3.40
N ILE A 62 -9.02 2.15 4.31
CA ILE A 62 -7.99 2.61 5.21
C ILE A 62 -6.73 1.80 4.95
N HIS A 63 -5.61 2.46 4.69
CA HIS A 63 -4.28 1.86 4.69
C HIS A 63 -3.64 2.10 6.06
N ILE A 64 -3.31 1.04 6.76
CA ILE A 64 -2.79 1.12 8.14
C ILE A 64 -1.30 1.45 8.22
N GLY A 65 -0.69 1.82 7.11
CA GLY A 65 0.71 2.22 7.00
C GLY A 65 1.57 1.17 6.30
N ASP A 66 2.85 1.50 6.17
CA ASP A 66 3.88 0.69 5.50
C ASP A 66 3.53 0.34 4.04
N GLU A 67 3.00 1.35 3.35
CA GLU A 67 2.74 1.30 1.92
C GLU A 67 4.02 1.19 1.10
N CYS A 68 5.12 1.80 1.58
CA CYS A 68 6.47 1.69 1.01
C CYS A 68 7.43 1.10 2.03
N ASP A 69 8.33 0.25 1.56
CA ASP A 69 9.21 -0.52 2.44
C ASP A 69 10.32 0.34 3.08
N ASN A 70 10.95 1.20 2.28
CA ASN A 70 12.07 2.06 2.75
C ASN A 70 13.18 1.27 3.46
N SER A 71 13.36 -0.02 3.15
CA SER A 71 14.29 -0.91 3.83
C SER A 71 15.74 -0.46 3.68
N ALA A 72 16.07 0.21 2.59
CA ALA A 72 17.38 0.82 2.41
C ALA A 72 17.71 1.90 3.45
N LEU A 73 16.71 2.47 4.13
CA LEU A 73 16.84 3.42 5.23
C LEU A 73 16.79 2.77 6.61
N SER A 74 16.57 1.45 6.67
CA SER A 74 16.52 0.69 7.91
C SER A 74 17.85 0.73 8.67
N TYR A 75 17.78 0.58 9.98
CA TYR A 75 18.95 0.41 10.86
C TYR A 75 19.44 -1.04 10.93
N PHE A 76 18.74 -1.98 10.34
CA PHE A 76 19.12 -3.39 10.30
C PHE A 76 20.18 -3.67 9.23
N GLU A 77 20.83 -4.82 9.36
CA GLU A 77 21.79 -5.31 8.36
C GLU A 77 21.12 -5.44 6.98
N LYS A 78 21.88 -5.07 5.96
CA LYS A 78 21.41 -5.03 4.57
C LYS A 78 22.07 -6.13 3.75
N SER A 79 21.26 -6.82 2.95
CA SER A 79 21.79 -7.74 1.96
C SER A 79 22.59 -6.96 0.89
N PRO A 80 23.73 -7.49 0.42
CA PRO A 80 24.46 -6.91 -0.70
C PRO A 80 23.67 -6.75 -1.99
N SER A 81 22.61 -7.55 -2.16
CA SER A 81 21.69 -7.51 -3.33
C SER A 81 20.55 -6.50 -3.17
N MET A 82 20.47 -5.80 -2.06
CA MET A 82 19.44 -4.80 -1.78
C MET A 82 19.58 -3.58 -2.68
N LEU A 83 18.45 -2.98 -3.04
CA LEU A 83 18.44 -1.68 -3.71
C LEU A 83 19.04 -0.61 -2.79
N ASN A 84 19.72 0.37 -3.37
CA ASN A 84 20.03 1.58 -2.63
C ASN A 84 18.76 2.43 -2.42
N ALA A 85 18.79 3.38 -1.51
CA ALA A 85 17.61 4.16 -1.11
C ALA A 85 16.95 4.91 -2.28
N GLU A 86 17.72 5.44 -3.22
CA GLU A 86 17.20 6.13 -4.40
C GLU A 86 16.43 5.18 -5.31
N SER A 87 17.09 4.07 -5.70
CA SER A 87 16.48 3.07 -6.59
C SER A 87 15.25 2.40 -5.97
N GLU A 88 15.25 2.20 -4.66
CA GLU A 88 14.10 1.66 -3.93
C GLU A 88 12.93 2.65 -3.96
N ALA A 89 13.19 3.92 -3.63
CA ALA A 89 12.18 4.97 -3.64
C ALA A 89 11.57 5.20 -5.04
N GLU A 90 12.41 5.23 -6.08
CA GLU A 90 11.92 5.37 -7.46
C GLU A 90 11.02 4.20 -7.88
N LYS A 91 11.39 2.97 -7.53
CA LYS A 91 10.56 1.79 -7.83
C LYS A 91 9.26 1.81 -7.04
N ALA A 92 9.33 2.11 -5.74
CA ALA A 92 8.15 2.22 -4.89
C ALA A 92 7.18 3.28 -5.44
N GLN A 93 7.69 4.46 -5.82
CA GLN A 93 6.87 5.54 -6.39
C GLN A 93 6.13 5.11 -7.65
N ARG A 94 6.79 4.38 -8.58
CA ARG A 94 6.14 3.83 -9.78
C ARG A 94 5.03 2.84 -9.45
N GLU A 95 5.26 1.98 -8.47
CA GLU A 95 4.25 0.99 -8.06
C GLU A 95 3.06 1.66 -7.34
N MET A 96 3.32 2.69 -6.53
CA MET A 96 2.27 3.46 -5.86
C MET A 96 1.32 4.14 -6.85
N GLU A 97 1.76 4.54 -8.04
CA GLU A 97 0.87 5.05 -9.08
C GLU A 97 -0.22 4.03 -9.47
N GLY A 98 0.10 2.75 -9.44
CA GLY A 98 -0.86 1.68 -9.67
C GLY A 98 -1.91 1.59 -8.54
N TRP A 99 -1.48 1.74 -7.28
CA TRP A 99 -2.38 1.78 -6.13
C TRP A 99 -3.32 2.99 -6.19
N TYR A 100 -2.79 4.17 -6.53
CA TYR A 100 -3.57 5.41 -6.66
C TYR A 100 -4.66 5.31 -7.74
N LYS A 101 -4.34 4.66 -8.86
CA LYS A 101 -5.31 4.41 -9.95
C LYS A 101 -6.39 3.40 -9.55
N THR A 102 -6.00 2.37 -8.81
CA THR A 102 -6.90 1.29 -8.38
C THR A 102 -7.83 1.77 -7.26
N PHE A 103 -7.29 2.52 -6.30
CA PHE A 103 -7.99 3.02 -5.12
C PHE A 103 -7.78 4.53 -4.99
N PRO A 104 -8.59 5.35 -5.67
CA PRO A 104 -8.35 6.80 -5.73
C PRO A 104 -8.58 7.55 -4.42
N ASN A 105 -9.28 6.94 -3.46
CA ASN A 105 -9.58 7.54 -2.15
C ASN A 105 -9.24 6.54 -1.04
N VAL A 106 -8.20 6.83 -0.27
CA VAL A 106 -7.70 6.00 0.83
C VAL A 106 -7.30 6.88 1.99
N LYS A 107 -7.74 6.55 3.19
CA LYS A 107 -7.20 7.13 4.43
C LYS A 107 -5.91 6.40 4.79
N VAL A 108 -4.83 7.13 5.01
CA VAL A 108 -3.51 6.54 5.24
C VAL A 108 -3.04 6.81 6.67
N CYS A 109 -2.69 5.76 7.38
CA CYS A 109 -1.99 5.88 8.65
C CYS A 109 -0.47 5.87 8.42
N VAL A 110 0.28 6.46 9.32
CA VAL A 110 1.74 6.42 9.26
C VAL A 110 2.25 5.13 9.89
N GLY A 111 2.85 4.26 9.09
CA GLY A 111 3.52 3.05 9.55
C GLY A 111 4.97 3.31 9.98
N ASN A 112 5.62 2.30 10.53
CA ASN A 112 7.02 2.44 10.98
C ASN A 112 8.01 2.53 9.81
N HIS A 113 7.76 1.85 8.69
CA HIS A 113 8.54 1.96 7.46
C HIS A 113 8.28 3.29 6.74
N SER A 114 7.03 3.73 6.68
CA SER A 114 6.67 5.05 6.13
C SER A 114 7.35 6.20 6.87
N ALA A 115 7.62 6.02 8.17
CA ALA A 115 8.31 7.03 8.99
C ALA A 115 9.84 7.02 8.86
N LEU A 116 10.46 6.00 8.25
CA LEU A 116 11.92 5.87 8.19
C LEU A 116 12.64 7.08 7.58
N PRO A 117 12.21 7.69 6.46
CA PRO A 117 12.85 8.88 5.89
C PRO A 117 12.93 10.04 6.91
N PHE A 118 11.83 10.26 7.63
CA PHE A 118 11.75 11.35 8.61
C PHE A 118 12.57 11.05 9.88
N ARG A 119 12.60 9.80 10.31
CA ARG A 119 13.43 9.36 11.45
C ARG A 119 14.92 9.47 11.14
N GLN A 120 15.34 9.05 9.94
CA GLN A 120 16.73 9.20 9.50
C GLN A 120 17.15 10.68 9.41
N ALA A 121 16.29 11.52 8.85
CA ALA A 121 16.53 12.95 8.79
C ALA A 121 16.63 13.58 10.19
N THR A 122 15.79 13.17 11.13
CA THR A 122 15.85 13.61 12.53
C THR A 122 17.16 13.18 13.19
N THR A 123 17.58 11.93 12.98
CA THR A 123 18.88 11.41 13.48
C THR A 123 20.06 12.18 12.92
N ALA A 124 19.98 12.61 11.65
CA ALA A 124 20.98 13.46 11.01
C ALA A 124 20.90 14.95 11.39
N GLY A 125 19.95 15.33 12.28
CA GLY A 125 19.77 16.72 12.71
C GLY A 125 19.17 17.65 11.64
N LEU A 126 18.53 17.11 10.61
CA LEU A 126 17.91 17.90 9.56
C LEU A 126 16.60 18.55 10.04
N PRO A 127 16.44 19.88 9.94
CA PRO A 127 15.20 20.55 10.26
C PRO A 127 14.04 20.09 9.35
N LYS A 128 12.84 19.90 9.94
CA LYS A 128 11.63 19.48 9.18
C LYS A 128 11.37 20.32 7.94
N ARG A 129 11.63 21.63 7.97
CA ARG A 129 11.44 22.53 6.83
C ARG A 129 12.28 22.20 5.58
N PHE A 130 13.29 21.34 5.71
CA PHE A 130 14.12 20.87 4.59
C PHE A 130 13.63 19.55 4.00
N LEU A 131 12.62 18.94 4.62
CA LEU A 131 12.06 17.68 4.18
C LEU A 131 10.82 17.94 3.34
N LYS A 132 10.67 17.16 2.29
CA LYS A 132 9.41 17.11 1.53
C LYS A 132 8.32 16.47 2.40
N SER A 133 7.08 16.85 2.17
CA SER A 133 5.93 16.16 2.75
C SER A 133 5.79 14.73 2.20
N TYR A 134 4.98 13.91 2.87
CA TYR A 134 4.63 12.58 2.39
C TYR A 134 4.08 12.62 0.96
N GLU A 135 3.14 13.55 0.72
CA GLU A 135 2.49 13.72 -0.58
C GLU A 135 3.49 14.09 -1.69
N GLU A 136 4.47 14.91 -1.37
CA GLU A 136 5.52 15.30 -2.32
C GLU A 136 6.50 14.15 -2.61
N ILE A 137 6.88 13.38 -1.58
CA ILE A 137 7.79 12.24 -1.74
C ILE A 137 7.15 11.18 -2.63
N TRP A 138 5.92 10.80 -2.33
CA TRP A 138 5.24 9.69 -2.99
C TRP A 138 4.32 10.12 -4.14
N ARG A 139 4.25 11.43 -4.45
CA ARG A 139 3.31 12.00 -5.43
C ARG A 139 1.87 11.57 -5.16
N ALA A 140 1.50 11.49 -3.89
CA ALA A 140 0.20 11.00 -3.48
C ALA A 140 -0.91 11.97 -3.95
N PRO A 141 -1.99 11.47 -4.56
CA PRO A 141 -3.11 12.31 -4.95
C PRO A 141 -3.91 12.75 -3.73
N LYS A 142 -4.71 13.82 -3.89
CA LYS A 142 -5.53 14.40 -2.80
C LYS A 142 -6.45 13.40 -2.07
N GLY A 143 -6.78 12.30 -2.73
CA GLY A 143 -7.60 11.25 -2.14
C GLY A 143 -6.85 10.32 -1.18
N TRP A 144 -5.52 10.36 -1.15
CA TRP A 144 -4.66 9.63 -0.23
C TRP A 144 -4.17 10.55 0.88
N LYS A 145 -4.78 10.45 2.06
CA LYS A 145 -4.56 11.37 3.18
C LYS A 145 -4.85 10.72 4.54
#